data_31ea893ea3388d044dfb104efb4102f9
#
_entry.id   31ea893ea3388d044dfb104efb4102f9
#
_cell.length_a   1.000
_cell.length_b   1.000
_cell.length_c   1.000
_cell.angle_alpha   90.00
_cell.angle_beta   90.00
_cell.angle_gamma   90.00
#
_symmetry.space_group_name_H-M   'P 1'
#
loop_
_entity.id
_entity.type
_entity.pdbx_description
1 polymer ?
#
loop_
_entity_poly.entity_id
_entity_poly.type
_entity_poly.pdbx_seq_one_letter_code
_entity_poly.pdbx_strand_id
1 'polypeptide(L)'
;MRYVFHPEALNEYAEAVQYYTEQRVEVAQAFINAIEDTVYRIREAPTRYAAIDEDVRRCMARKFPYGVLYTIEQDYILILAVMHCSREPGYWKSRK
;
A
#
# COMPACT_ATOMS: atom_id res chain seq x y z
N MET A 1 12.50 -9.15 5.33
CA MET A 1 11.91 -8.45 6.49
C MET A 1 10.42 -8.71 6.53
N ARG A 2 9.86 -8.97 7.69
CA ARG A 2 8.41 -9.16 7.79
C ARG A 2 7.68 -7.83 7.67
N TYR A 3 6.39 -7.88 7.45
CA TYR A 3 5.58 -6.67 7.33
C TYR A 3 4.27 -6.82 8.10
N VAL A 4 3.71 -5.67 8.49
CA VAL A 4 2.46 -5.58 9.22
C VAL A 4 1.64 -4.47 8.60
N PHE A 5 0.35 -4.68 8.42
CA PHE A 5 -0.56 -3.63 7.97
C PHE A 5 -1.09 -2.85 9.16
N HIS A 6 -1.02 -1.52 9.06
CA HIS A 6 -1.82 -0.67 9.94
C HIS A 6 -3.29 -1.03 9.72
N PRO A 7 -4.13 -1.05 10.77
CA PRO A 7 -5.55 -1.42 10.62
C PRO A 7 -6.28 -0.62 9.54
N GLU A 8 -6.01 0.68 9.44
CA GLU A 8 -6.65 1.50 8.42
C GLU A 8 -6.16 1.17 7.01
N ALA A 9 -4.90 0.77 6.87
CA ALA A 9 -4.38 0.32 5.58
C ALA A 9 -5.07 -0.97 5.15
N LEU A 10 -5.29 -1.87 6.09
CA LEU A 10 -5.97 -3.12 5.81
C LEU A 10 -7.43 -2.87 5.39
N ASN A 11 -8.10 -1.92 6.05
CA ASN A 11 -9.45 -1.52 5.66
C ASN A 11 -9.47 -0.93 4.24
N GLU A 12 -8.50 -0.09 3.91
CA GLU A 12 -8.40 0.49 2.56
C GLU A 12 -8.22 -0.60 1.51
N TYR A 13 -7.38 -1.59 1.81
CA TYR A 13 -7.15 -2.70 0.91
C TYR A 13 -8.45 -3.50 0.70
N ALA A 14 -9.12 -3.83 1.79
CA ALA A 14 -10.38 -4.59 1.72
C ALA A 14 -11.46 -3.84 0.94
N GLU A 15 -11.60 -2.54 1.18
CA GLU A 15 -12.58 -1.71 0.48
C GLU A 15 -12.30 -1.65 -1.02
N ALA A 16 -11.02 -1.52 -1.39
CA ALA A 16 -10.64 -1.51 -2.79
C ALA A 16 -10.92 -2.85 -3.47
N VAL A 17 -10.63 -3.96 -2.78
CA VAL A 17 -10.94 -5.29 -3.29
C VAL A 17 -12.44 -5.43 -3.54
N GLN A 18 -13.25 -4.97 -2.58
CA GLN A 18 -14.70 -5.05 -2.73
C GLN A 18 -15.19 -4.20 -3.91
N TYR A 19 -14.65 -3.00 -4.06
CA TYR A 19 -15.01 -2.13 -5.18
C TYR A 19 -14.77 -2.82 -6.53
N TYR A 20 -13.59 -3.43 -6.69
CA TYR A 20 -13.27 -4.12 -7.94
C TYR A 20 -14.07 -5.41 -8.11
N THR A 21 -14.35 -6.11 -7.02
CA THR A 21 -15.15 -7.35 -7.06
C THR A 21 -16.55 -7.05 -7.60
N GLU A 22 -17.14 -5.93 -7.21
CA GLU A 22 -18.46 -5.53 -7.67
C GLU A 22 -18.47 -5.20 -9.16
N GLN A 23 -17.32 -4.88 -9.72
CA GLN A 23 -17.20 -4.66 -11.15
C GLN A 23 -16.96 -5.98 -11.88
N ARG A 24 -15.88 -6.69 -11.51
CA ARG A 24 -15.53 -7.99 -12.07
C ARG A 24 -14.56 -8.70 -11.14
N VAL A 25 -14.82 -9.98 -10.88
CA VAL A 25 -13.97 -10.79 -10.01
C VAL A 25 -12.53 -10.85 -10.54
N GLU A 26 -12.36 -10.95 -11.86
CA GLU A 26 -11.03 -11.02 -12.47
C GLU A 26 -10.23 -9.76 -12.23
N VAL A 27 -10.88 -8.60 -12.24
CA VAL A 27 -10.20 -7.33 -11.96
C VAL A 27 -9.80 -7.25 -10.49
N ALA A 28 -10.67 -7.71 -9.60
CA ALA A 28 -10.33 -7.76 -8.17
C ALA A 28 -9.11 -8.65 -7.93
N GLN A 29 -9.06 -9.81 -8.59
CA GLN A 29 -7.91 -10.70 -8.46
C GLN A 29 -6.63 -10.03 -8.99
N ALA A 30 -6.73 -9.34 -10.11
CA ALA A 30 -5.58 -8.62 -10.68
C ALA A 30 -5.11 -7.52 -9.72
N PHE A 31 -6.04 -6.83 -9.06
CA PHE A 31 -5.71 -5.81 -8.07
C PHE A 31 -4.98 -6.43 -6.88
N ILE A 32 -5.48 -7.53 -6.34
CA ILE A 32 -4.82 -8.25 -5.24
C ILE A 32 -3.40 -8.62 -5.65
N ASN A 33 -3.24 -9.19 -6.85
CA ASN A 33 -1.92 -9.56 -7.33
C ASN A 33 -0.99 -8.35 -7.44
N ALA A 34 -1.52 -7.20 -7.86
CA ALA A 34 -0.72 -5.97 -7.98
C ALA A 34 -0.28 -5.45 -6.62
N ILE A 35 -1.15 -5.49 -5.61
CA ILE A 35 -0.79 -5.06 -4.26
C ILE A 35 0.22 -6.03 -3.64
N GLU A 36 0.01 -7.34 -3.79
CA GLU A 36 0.95 -8.32 -3.27
C GLU A 36 2.32 -8.19 -3.93
N ASP A 37 2.36 -7.93 -5.23
CA ASP A 37 3.60 -7.64 -5.94
C ASP A 37 4.28 -6.40 -5.38
N THR A 38 3.51 -5.36 -5.09
CA THR A 38 4.04 -4.11 -4.55
C THR A 38 4.67 -4.34 -3.19
N VAL A 39 3.99 -5.08 -2.31
CA VAL A 39 4.51 -5.41 -0.98
C VAL A 39 5.78 -6.27 -1.12
N TYR A 40 5.79 -7.21 -2.05
CA TYR A 40 6.97 -8.04 -2.31
C TYR A 40 8.17 -7.16 -2.71
N ARG A 41 7.96 -6.21 -3.62
CA ARG A 41 9.04 -5.31 -4.07
C ARG A 41 9.56 -4.45 -2.91
N ILE A 42 8.66 -4.00 -2.04
CA ILE A 42 9.05 -3.24 -0.85
C ILE A 42 9.92 -4.09 0.06
N ARG A 43 9.54 -5.34 0.30
CA ARG A 43 10.28 -6.23 1.17
C ARG A 43 11.67 -6.55 0.62
N GLU A 44 11.79 -6.66 -0.71
CA GLU A 44 13.05 -6.97 -1.36
C GLU A 44 14.05 -5.81 -1.28
N ALA A 45 13.57 -4.58 -1.34
CA ALA A 45 14.46 -3.41 -1.35
C ALA A 45 13.75 -2.21 -0.70
N PRO A 46 13.55 -2.23 0.61
CA PRO A 46 12.72 -1.20 1.27
C PRO A 46 13.28 0.21 1.18
N THR A 47 14.59 0.37 1.02
CA THR A 47 15.19 1.70 0.90
C THR A 47 15.25 2.23 -0.52
N ARG A 48 14.82 1.43 -1.51
CA ARG A 48 14.85 1.84 -2.92
C ARG A 48 13.85 2.95 -3.23
N TYR A 49 12.69 2.93 -2.59
CA TYR A 49 11.58 3.79 -2.97
C TYR A 49 11.66 5.13 -2.26
N ALA A 50 11.22 6.20 -2.95
CA ALA A 50 11.40 7.56 -2.45
C ALA A 50 10.57 7.84 -1.21
N ALA A 51 11.17 8.56 -0.28
CA ALA A 51 10.46 9.12 0.86
C ALA A 51 9.59 10.27 0.34
N ILE A 52 8.33 10.27 0.74
CA ILE A 52 7.37 11.32 0.36
C ILE A 52 7.15 12.31 1.50
N ASP A 53 7.49 11.92 2.74
CA ASP A 53 7.35 12.76 3.91
C ASP A 53 8.15 12.12 5.04
N GLU A 54 9.17 12.82 5.54
CA GLU A 54 10.03 12.31 6.61
C GLU A 54 10.46 10.87 6.34
N ASP A 55 9.99 9.94 7.17
CA ASP A 55 10.34 8.52 7.09
C ASP A 55 9.34 7.67 6.31
N VAL A 56 8.32 8.30 5.72
CA VAL A 56 7.29 7.57 4.97
C VAL A 56 7.70 7.47 3.51
N ARG A 57 7.73 6.25 3.01
CA ARG A 57 8.07 5.96 1.61
C ARG A 57 6.85 5.44 0.86
N ARG A 58 6.90 5.53 -0.46
CA ARG A 58 5.80 5.11 -1.33
C ARG A 58 6.33 4.24 -2.47
N CYS A 59 5.67 3.11 -2.68
CA CYS A 59 5.88 2.26 -3.84
C CYS A 59 4.56 2.16 -4.61
N MET A 60 4.58 2.53 -5.89
CA MET A 60 3.37 2.53 -6.70
C MET A 60 3.05 1.13 -7.20
N ALA A 61 1.79 0.75 -7.15
CA ALA A 61 1.31 -0.48 -7.75
C ALA A 61 1.34 -0.36 -9.28
N ARG A 62 1.52 -1.49 -9.95
CA ARG A 62 1.47 -1.54 -11.41
C ARG A 62 0.03 -1.70 -11.86
N LYS A 63 -0.35 -0.98 -12.92
CA LYS A 63 -1.66 -1.09 -13.61
C LYS A 63 -2.86 -0.58 -12.82
N PHE A 64 -2.69 -0.20 -11.56
CA PHE A 64 -3.77 0.34 -10.74
C PHE A 64 -3.33 1.66 -10.12
N PRO A 65 -4.27 2.61 -9.96
CA PRO A 65 -3.92 3.94 -9.45
C PRO A 65 -3.82 3.93 -7.92
N TYR A 66 -2.96 3.08 -7.38
CA TYR A 66 -2.74 2.94 -5.94
C TYR A 66 -1.27 2.96 -5.62
N GLY A 67 -0.95 3.53 -4.46
CA GLY A 67 0.39 3.46 -3.89
C GLY A 67 0.33 2.80 -2.52
N VAL A 68 1.37 2.05 -2.19
CA VAL A 68 1.54 1.48 -0.86
C VAL A 68 2.53 2.36 -0.12
N LEU A 69 2.07 2.97 0.97
CA LEU A 69 2.89 3.82 1.83
C LEU A 69 3.36 2.99 3.02
N TYR A 70 4.62 3.17 3.39
CA TYR A 70 5.20 2.36 4.45
C TYR A 70 6.31 3.10 5.19
N THR A 71 6.58 2.62 6.41
CA THR A 71 7.77 3.02 7.17
C THR A 71 8.60 1.78 7.44
N ILE A 72 9.91 2.00 7.59
CA ILE A 72 10.84 0.93 7.95
C ILE A 72 11.05 1.03 9.46
N GLU A 73 10.54 0.04 10.18
CA GLU A 73 10.70 -0.03 11.62
C GLU A 73 11.94 -0.86 11.95
N GLN A 74 12.23 -1.05 13.23
CA GLN A 74 13.47 -1.70 13.65
C GLN A 74 13.60 -3.11 13.07
N ASP A 75 12.54 -3.90 13.12
CA ASP A 75 12.59 -5.29 12.67
C ASP A 75 11.42 -5.69 11.76
N TYR A 76 10.65 -4.70 11.23
CA TYR A 76 9.55 -4.97 10.31
C TYR A 76 9.25 -3.74 9.48
N ILE A 77 8.42 -3.93 8.46
CA ILE A 77 7.90 -2.85 7.63
C ILE A 77 6.45 -2.64 8.02
N LEU A 78 6.10 -1.40 8.35
CA LEU A 78 4.71 -1.05 8.64
C LEU A 78 4.07 -0.51 7.36
N ILE A 79 3.07 -1.23 6.85
CA ILE A 79 2.26 -0.76 5.72
C ILE A 79 1.27 0.24 6.30
N LEU A 80 1.48 1.51 6.00
CA LEU A 80 0.75 2.62 6.60
C LEU A 80 -0.53 2.94 5.87
N ALA A 81 -0.53 2.77 4.55
CA ALA A 81 -1.70 3.07 3.72
C ALA A 81 -1.66 2.31 2.41
N VAL A 82 -2.84 1.94 1.92
CA VAL A 82 -3.06 1.49 0.54
C VAL A 82 -3.89 2.61 -0.08
N MET A 83 -3.21 3.55 -0.72
CA MET A 83 -3.74 4.86 -1.05
C MET A 83 -4.12 4.96 -2.52
N HIS A 84 -5.39 5.24 -2.80
CA HIS A 84 -5.79 5.63 -4.16
C HIS A 84 -5.13 6.97 -4.51
N CYS A 85 -4.68 7.12 -5.76
CA CYS A 85 -3.93 8.31 -6.18
C CYS A 85 -4.74 9.60 -6.09
N SER A 86 -6.06 9.53 -6.00
CA SER A 86 -6.92 10.70 -5.90
C SER A 86 -7.16 11.18 -4.46
N ARG A 87 -6.64 10.43 -3.46
CA ARG A 87 -6.82 10.84 -2.06
C ARG A 87 -6.01 12.10 -1.73
N GLU A 88 -6.49 12.83 -0.72
CA GLU A 88 -5.82 14.05 -0.26
C GLU A 88 -4.42 13.75 0.26
N PRO A 89 -3.43 14.59 -0.09
CA PRO A 89 -2.08 14.41 0.47
C PRO A 89 -2.10 14.46 1.99
N GLY A 90 -1.40 13.51 2.62
CA GLY A 90 -1.20 13.53 4.05
C GLY A 90 -2.37 13.03 4.90
N TYR A 91 -3.44 12.52 4.30
CA TYR A 91 -4.60 12.03 5.08
C TYR A 91 -4.21 10.91 6.05
N TRP A 92 -3.11 10.22 5.77
CA TRP A 92 -2.60 9.09 6.55
C TRP A 92 -1.70 9.51 7.70
N LYS A 93 -1.39 10.79 7.85
CA LYS A 93 -0.37 11.24 8.82
C LYS A 93 -0.72 10.89 10.26
N SER A 94 -1.99 10.84 10.61
CA SER A 94 -2.41 10.49 11.95
C SER A 94 -2.18 9.02 12.30
N ARG A 95 -1.80 8.20 11.31
CA ARG A 95 -1.53 6.77 11.53
C ARG A 95 -0.14 6.49 12.04
N LYS A 96 0.69 7.48 12.03
CA LYS A 96 2.09 7.31 12.46
C LYS A 96 2.23 7.29 13.97
#